data_a32b9ee5fa74f72fe7a0becc5553c61c
#
_entry.id   a32b9ee5fa74f72fe7a0becc5553c61c
#
_cell.length_a   1.000
_cell.length_b   1.000
_cell.length_c   1.000
_cell.angle_alpha   90.00
_cell.angle_beta   90.00
_cell.angle_gamma   90.00
#
_symmetry.space_group_name_H-M   'P 1'
#
loop_
_entity.id
_entity.type
_entity.pdbx_description
1 polymer ?
#
loop_
_entity_poly.entity_id
_entity_poly.type
_entity_poly.pdbx_seq_one_letter_code
_entity_poly.pdbx_strand_id
1 'polypeptide(L)'
;MEFLRWIEGWRVPFLDAVFGAVTHAGGEVLFIVIALTVLWCVDKKRGYYLLFCGCFGLIGVQILKMSFRIPRPWVRDPGFTIVENARAGATGYSFPSGHTQTAVTLYGGLAHSAKRRWARIAGWAVCVLIAFSRMYLGVHTPLDVGVSFALGVCVVFGIRLAAAGAERTRAGLWILIAAAVLLALSNLLFVELYPFPADVDAVNYTDAVKVAWQILGMMLGLCVVYAADRCLTRYDTDAVWWGQVLKVAAGLGLMLGLRAALKAPLNSLLGLRAGVCVRYFLMVAVPAGALPALFRFLPKPEKQ
;
A
#
# COMPACT_ATOMS: atom_id res chain seq x y z
N MET A 1 -22.17 -15.88 5.57
CA MET A 1 -21.35 -17.12 5.67
C MET A 1 -21.69 -18.15 4.59
N GLU A 2 -22.93 -18.27 4.13
CA GLU A 2 -23.36 -19.28 3.13
C GLU A 2 -22.49 -19.31 1.88
N PHE A 3 -22.23 -18.16 1.27
CA PHE A 3 -21.34 -18.07 0.10
C PHE A 3 -19.94 -18.61 0.35
N LEU A 4 -19.36 -18.34 1.54
CA LEU A 4 -18.03 -18.85 1.89
C LEU A 4 -18.06 -20.36 2.12
N ARG A 5 -19.14 -20.89 2.72
CA ARG A 5 -19.34 -22.33 2.88
C ARG A 5 -19.47 -23.05 1.54
N TRP A 6 -20.16 -22.42 0.59
CA TRP A 6 -20.25 -22.96 -0.78
C TRP A 6 -18.87 -23.01 -1.47
N ILE A 7 -18.05 -21.93 -1.36
CA ILE A 7 -16.69 -21.94 -1.90
C ILE A 7 -15.78 -22.91 -1.14
N GLU A 8 -15.99 -23.11 0.16
CA GLU A 8 -15.23 -24.07 0.97
C GLU A 8 -15.27 -25.48 0.35
N GLY A 9 -16.41 -25.87 -0.24
CA GLY A 9 -16.56 -27.15 -0.95
C GLY A 9 -15.75 -27.27 -2.25
N TRP A 10 -15.18 -26.19 -2.75
CA TRP A 10 -14.32 -26.20 -3.96
C TRP A 10 -12.84 -26.36 -3.63
N ARG A 11 -12.47 -26.35 -2.35
CA ARG A 11 -11.07 -26.42 -1.95
C ARG A 11 -10.47 -27.77 -2.22
N VAL A 12 -9.43 -27.74 -3.02
CA VAL A 12 -8.56 -28.89 -3.34
C VAL A 12 -7.11 -28.41 -3.34
N PRO A 13 -6.11 -29.24 -3.01
CA PRO A 13 -4.72 -28.81 -2.85
C PRO A 13 -4.17 -28.02 -4.04
N PHE A 14 -4.56 -28.35 -5.25
CA PHE A 14 -4.14 -27.63 -6.46
C PHE A 14 -4.68 -26.19 -6.48
N LEU A 15 -5.99 -25.98 -6.24
CA LEU A 15 -6.59 -24.66 -6.23
C LEU A 15 -6.13 -23.83 -5.01
N ASP A 16 -5.88 -24.48 -3.87
CA ASP A 16 -5.31 -23.84 -2.68
C ASP A 16 -3.94 -23.26 -2.97
N ALA A 17 -3.08 -24.00 -3.68
CA ALA A 17 -1.78 -23.53 -4.12
C ALA A 17 -1.90 -22.38 -5.14
N VAL A 18 -2.81 -22.49 -6.12
CA VAL A 18 -3.04 -21.44 -7.13
C VAL A 18 -3.52 -20.15 -6.49
N PHE A 19 -4.58 -20.20 -5.67
CA PHE A 19 -5.11 -18.98 -5.04
C PHE A 19 -4.20 -18.46 -3.92
N GLY A 20 -3.43 -19.34 -3.28
CA GLY A 20 -2.33 -18.97 -2.39
C GLY A 20 -1.24 -18.17 -3.13
N ALA A 21 -0.86 -18.56 -4.33
CA ALA A 21 0.07 -17.78 -5.15
C ALA A 21 -0.53 -16.46 -5.65
N VAL A 22 -1.77 -16.50 -6.14
CA VAL A 22 -2.50 -15.31 -6.63
C VAL A 22 -2.62 -14.24 -5.54
N THR A 23 -2.91 -14.62 -4.29
CA THR A 23 -3.09 -13.64 -3.22
C THR A 23 -1.82 -12.83 -2.92
N HIS A 24 -0.62 -13.40 -3.13
CA HIS A 24 0.64 -12.67 -2.95
C HIS A 24 0.78 -11.49 -3.90
N ALA A 25 0.12 -11.54 -5.07
CA ALA A 25 0.08 -10.40 -6.00
C ALA A 25 -0.66 -9.17 -5.42
N GLY A 26 -1.54 -9.36 -4.43
CA GLY A 26 -2.17 -8.28 -3.66
C GLY A 26 -1.41 -7.84 -2.42
N GLY A 27 -0.19 -8.36 -2.20
CA GLY A 27 0.63 -8.07 -1.04
C GLY A 27 1.36 -6.72 -1.12
N GLU A 28 1.65 -6.13 0.02
CA GLU A 28 2.32 -4.83 0.15
C GLU A 28 3.73 -4.83 -0.46
N VAL A 29 4.46 -5.95 -0.37
CA VAL A 29 5.83 -6.05 -0.89
C VAL A 29 5.84 -5.86 -2.40
N LEU A 30 4.95 -6.56 -3.11
CA LEU A 30 4.87 -6.43 -4.56
C LEU A 30 4.36 -5.05 -4.99
N PHE A 31 3.43 -4.47 -4.22
CA PHE A 31 3.00 -3.08 -4.42
C PHE A 31 4.21 -2.13 -4.37
N ILE A 32 5.02 -2.21 -3.33
CA ILE A 32 6.18 -1.32 -3.14
C ILE A 32 7.20 -1.51 -4.28
N VAL A 33 7.52 -2.75 -4.62
CA VAL A 33 8.47 -3.05 -5.71
C VAL A 33 8.01 -2.46 -7.03
N ILE A 34 6.74 -2.70 -7.41
CA ILE A 34 6.19 -2.19 -8.68
C ILE A 34 6.09 -0.66 -8.65
N ALA A 35 5.55 -0.06 -7.59
CA ALA A 35 5.37 1.39 -7.50
C ALA A 35 6.71 2.14 -7.55
N LEU A 36 7.75 1.64 -6.86
CA LEU A 36 9.09 2.21 -6.90
C LEU A 36 9.78 1.97 -8.26
N THR A 37 9.59 0.81 -8.88
CA THR A 37 10.09 0.56 -10.24
C THR A 37 9.47 1.54 -11.22
N VAL A 38 8.15 1.77 -11.15
CA VAL A 38 7.48 2.76 -11.99
C VAL A 38 8.03 4.17 -11.71
N LEU A 39 8.23 4.52 -10.42
CA LEU A 39 8.74 5.83 -10.00
C LEU A 39 10.14 6.11 -10.55
N TRP A 40 11.06 5.16 -10.45
CA TRP A 40 12.47 5.38 -10.78
C TRP A 40 12.84 5.08 -12.21
N CYS A 41 12.08 4.19 -12.89
CA CYS A 41 12.50 3.60 -14.15
C CYS A 41 11.55 3.87 -15.32
N VAL A 42 10.30 4.28 -15.06
CA VAL A 42 9.27 4.37 -16.11
C VAL A 42 8.70 5.78 -16.23
N ASP A 43 8.00 6.23 -15.18
CA ASP A 43 7.30 7.52 -15.18
C ASP A 43 7.07 7.99 -13.75
N LYS A 44 7.74 9.07 -13.36
CA LYS A 44 7.65 9.62 -12.00
C LYS A 44 6.23 9.99 -11.59
N LYS A 45 5.47 10.60 -12.50
CA LYS A 45 4.10 11.02 -12.20
C LYS A 45 3.21 9.83 -11.86
N ARG A 46 3.35 8.73 -12.61
CA ARG A 46 2.64 7.48 -12.34
C ARG A 46 3.14 6.82 -11.06
N GLY A 47 4.44 6.83 -10.80
CA GLY A 47 5.01 6.29 -9.57
C GLY A 47 4.46 7.01 -8.33
N TYR A 48 4.50 8.34 -8.29
CA TYR A 48 3.92 9.13 -7.22
C TYR A 48 2.41 8.89 -7.08
N TYR A 49 1.69 8.86 -8.20
CA TYR A 49 0.27 8.56 -8.22
C TYR A 49 -0.04 7.21 -7.54
N LEU A 50 0.70 6.15 -7.87
CA LEU A 50 0.52 4.83 -7.25
C LEU A 50 0.84 4.87 -5.76
N LEU A 51 1.94 5.52 -5.35
CA LEU A 51 2.32 5.63 -3.94
C LEU A 51 1.27 6.39 -3.13
N PHE A 52 0.73 7.50 -3.64
CA PHE A 52 -0.38 8.19 -2.99
C PHE A 52 -1.64 7.31 -2.93
N CYS A 53 -1.99 6.61 -4.02
CA CYS A 53 -3.11 5.66 -4.00
C CYS A 53 -2.93 4.58 -2.93
N GLY A 54 -1.72 4.02 -2.78
CA GLY A 54 -1.41 3.04 -1.74
C GLY A 54 -1.57 3.61 -0.33
N CYS A 55 -0.99 4.78 -0.06
CA CYS A 55 -1.08 5.42 1.26
C CYS A 55 -2.53 5.79 1.63
N PHE A 56 -3.28 6.43 0.73
CA PHE A 56 -4.67 6.79 0.97
C PHE A 56 -5.56 5.55 1.15
N GLY A 57 -5.34 4.51 0.33
CA GLY A 57 -6.04 3.24 0.46
C GLY A 57 -5.77 2.56 1.80
N LEU A 58 -4.52 2.54 2.24
CA LEU A 58 -4.12 1.98 3.54
C LEU A 58 -4.78 2.73 4.70
N ILE A 59 -4.80 4.06 4.67
CA ILE A 59 -5.48 4.87 5.68
C ILE A 59 -6.97 4.52 5.73
N GLY A 60 -7.66 4.48 4.58
CA GLY A 60 -9.08 4.14 4.52
C GLY A 60 -9.36 2.75 5.09
N VAL A 61 -8.52 1.76 4.77
CA VAL A 61 -8.63 0.41 5.36
C VAL A 61 -8.45 0.45 6.88
N GLN A 62 -7.46 1.17 7.40
CA GLN A 62 -7.21 1.20 8.84
C GLN A 62 -8.34 1.89 9.62
N ILE A 63 -8.84 3.02 9.12
CA ILE A 63 -9.98 3.70 9.73
C ILE A 63 -11.19 2.77 9.78
N LEU A 64 -11.54 2.11 8.67
CA LEU A 64 -12.69 1.21 8.62
C LEU A 64 -12.49 -0.04 9.51
N LYS A 65 -11.28 -0.62 9.56
CA LYS A 65 -10.96 -1.74 10.46
C LYS A 65 -11.23 -1.39 11.92
N MET A 66 -10.76 -0.23 12.36
CA MET A 66 -10.92 0.20 13.74
C MET A 66 -12.32 0.73 14.05
N SER A 67 -13.04 1.25 13.06
CA SER A 67 -14.44 1.68 13.24
C SER A 67 -15.38 0.49 13.40
N PHE A 68 -15.24 -0.53 12.56
CA PHE A 68 -16.20 -1.65 12.51
C PHE A 68 -15.76 -2.87 13.33
N ARG A 69 -14.49 -3.12 13.49
CA ARG A 69 -13.90 -4.21 14.31
C ARG A 69 -14.48 -5.60 14.05
N ILE A 70 -14.83 -5.90 12.78
CA ILE A 70 -15.46 -7.16 12.40
C ILE A 70 -14.45 -8.31 12.49
N PRO A 71 -14.73 -9.36 13.30
CA PRO A 71 -13.85 -10.51 13.39
C PRO A 71 -13.77 -11.30 12.08
N ARG A 72 -12.70 -12.06 11.94
CA ARG A 72 -12.47 -12.93 10.77
C ARG A 72 -13.51 -14.04 10.66
N PRO A 73 -13.77 -14.57 9.43
CA PRO A 73 -14.76 -15.63 9.21
C PRO A 73 -14.63 -16.82 10.15
N TRP A 74 -13.42 -17.32 10.37
CA TRP A 74 -13.15 -18.46 11.26
C TRP A 74 -13.27 -18.15 12.76
N VAL A 75 -13.26 -16.88 13.14
CA VAL A 75 -13.55 -16.45 14.52
C VAL A 75 -15.05 -16.34 14.73
N ARG A 76 -15.79 -15.94 13.70
CA ARG A 76 -17.26 -15.80 13.74
C ARG A 76 -17.98 -17.15 13.65
N ASP A 77 -17.38 -18.11 12.99
CA ASP A 77 -17.91 -19.45 12.76
C ASP A 77 -16.77 -20.47 12.98
N PRO A 78 -16.65 -21.02 14.21
CA PRO A 78 -15.57 -21.97 14.54
C PRO A 78 -15.56 -23.25 13.71
N GLY A 79 -16.70 -23.62 13.11
CA GLY A 79 -16.77 -24.75 12.18
C GLY A 79 -16.32 -24.44 10.76
N PHE A 80 -16.02 -23.16 10.43
CA PHE A 80 -15.54 -22.75 9.10
C PHE A 80 -14.03 -22.94 8.99
N THR A 81 -13.60 -23.68 7.96
CA THR A 81 -12.18 -23.90 7.69
C THR A 81 -11.57 -22.78 6.83
N ILE A 82 -10.26 -22.64 6.87
CA ILE A 82 -9.49 -21.73 6.00
C ILE A 82 -8.34 -22.51 5.36
N VAL A 83 -7.79 -21.98 4.28
CA VAL A 83 -6.52 -22.48 3.76
C VAL A 83 -5.40 -21.97 4.68
N GLU A 84 -4.77 -22.86 5.46
CA GLU A 84 -3.87 -22.50 6.58
C GLU A 84 -2.72 -21.59 6.17
N ASN A 85 -2.14 -21.77 4.99
CA ASN A 85 -1.07 -20.89 4.48
C ASN A 85 -1.50 -19.42 4.35
N ALA A 86 -2.80 -19.12 4.29
CA ALA A 86 -3.31 -17.76 4.22
C ALA A 86 -3.46 -17.10 5.61
N ARG A 87 -3.43 -17.87 6.70
CA ARG A 87 -3.62 -17.39 8.08
C ARG A 87 -2.56 -16.35 8.48
N ALA A 88 -1.29 -16.64 8.20
CA ALA A 88 -0.18 -15.76 8.54
C ALA A 88 -0.28 -14.35 7.93
N GLY A 89 -0.84 -14.25 6.70
CA GLY A 89 -1.09 -12.98 6.02
C GLY A 89 -2.43 -12.31 6.35
N ALA A 90 -3.22 -12.92 7.24
CA ALA A 90 -4.55 -12.46 7.60
C ALA A 90 -4.59 -11.93 9.05
N THR A 91 -3.77 -10.92 9.36
CA THR A 91 -3.73 -10.25 10.66
C THR A 91 -4.86 -9.21 10.81
N GLY A 92 -5.18 -8.89 12.06
CA GLY A 92 -6.16 -7.86 12.38
C GLY A 92 -7.61 -8.22 12.01
N TYR A 93 -8.49 -7.24 12.13
CA TYR A 93 -9.91 -7.39 11.80
C TYR A 93 -10.15 -7.73 10.32
N SER A 94 -11.29 -8.38 10.04
CA SER A 94 -11.64 -8.85 8.69
C SER A 94 -11.97 -7.70 7.74
N PHE A 95 -12.84 -6.80 8.19
CA PHE A 95 -13.41 -5.73 7.35
C PHE A 95 -12.61 -4.42 7.46
N PRO A 96 -12.24 -3.81 6.34
CA PRO A 96 -12.28 -4.34 4.97
C PRO A 96 -10.97 -5.08 4.59
N SER A 97 -10.93 -5.69 3.40
CA SER A 97 -9.80 -6.50 2.92
C SER A 97 -8.60 -5.65 2.47
N GLY A 98 -7.47 -5.73 3.19
CA GLY A 98 -6.24 -5.02 2.81
C GLY A 98 -5.66 -5.46 1.46
N HIS A 99 -5.59 -6.77 1.19
CA HIS A 99 -5.07 -7.28 -0.09
C HIS A 99 -5.91 -6.83 -1.30
N THR A 100 -7.23 -6.82 -1.17
CA THR A 100 -8.12 -6.30 -2.22
C THR A 100 -7.88 -4.81 -2.46
N GLN A 101 -7.76 -4.03 -1.38
CA GLN A 101 -7.44 -2.61 -1.46
C GLN A 101 -6.11 -2.36 -2.16
N THR A 102 -5.05 -3.07 -1.75
CA THR A 102 -3.71 -2.97 -2.35
C THR A 102 -3.74 -3.34 -3.83
N ALA A 103 -4.47 -4.41 -4.20
CA ALA A 103 -4.62 -4.82 -5.59
C ALA A 103 -5.31 -3.74 -6.44
N VAL A 104 -6.41 -3.18 -5.96
CA VAL A 104 -7.15 -2.15 -6.71
C VAL A 104 -6.34 -0.86 -6.85
N THR A 105 -5.65 -0.42 -5.80
CA THR A 105 -4.80 0.78 -5.89
C THR A 105 -3.58 0.58 -6.80
N LEU A 106 -3.00 -0.61 -6.86
CA LEU A 106 -1.90 -0.92 -7.76
C LEU A 106 -2.36 -1.19 -9.19
N TYR A 107 -3.07 -2.31 -9.39
CA TYR A 107 -3.41 -2.77 -10.74
C TYR A 107 -4.52 -1.93 -11.37
N GLY A 108 -5.50 -1.47 -10.58
CA GLY A 108 -6.50 -0.51 -11.03
C GLY A 108 -5.88 0.84 -11.38
N GLY A 109 -4.93 1.33 -10.58
CA GLY A 109 -4.15 2.54 -10.87
C GLY A 109 -3.31 2.42 -12.14
N LEU A 110 -2.64 1.28 -12.35
CA LEU A 110 -1.91 0.98 -13.59
C LEU A 110 -2.86 0.87 -14.79
N ALA A 111 -3.98 0.16 -14.64
CA ALA A 111 -5.00 0.01 -15.66
C ALA A 111 -5.59 1.36 -16.08
N HIS A 112 -5.90 2.23 -15.11
CA HIS A 112 -6.40 3.57 -15.38
C HIS A 112 -5.43 4.40 -16.23
N SER A 113 -4.13 4.23 -16.00
CA SER A 113 -3.05 4.92 -16.72
C SER A 113 -2.65 4.25 -18.05
N ALA A 114 -3.16 3.05 -18.35
CA ALA A 114 -2.77 2.29 -19.53
C ALA A 114 -3.41 2.86 -20.82
N LYS A 115 -2.61 2.95 -21.88
CA LYS A 115 -3.08 3.40 -23.21
C LYS A 115 -3.87 2.33 -23.95
N ARG A 116 -3.45 1.05 -23.83
CA ARG A 116 -4.04 -0.09 -24.55
C ARG A 116 -5.24 -0.66 -23.81
N ARG A 117 -6.34 -0.91 -24.53
CA ARG A 117 -7.58 -1.45 -23.94
C ARG A 117 -7.37 -2.81 -23.24
N TRP A 118 -6.60 -3.71 -23.86
CA TRP A 118 -6.32 -5.00 -23.26
C TRP A 118 -5.60 -4.89 -21.91
N ALA A 119 -4.66 -3.92 -21.76
CA ALA A 119 -3.94 -3.71 -20.50
C ALA A 119 -4.86 -3.18 -19.39
N ARG A 120 -5.87 -2.36 -19.75
CA ARG A 120 -6.92 -1.93 -18.81
C ARG A 120 -7.75 -3.11 -18.33
N ILE A 121 -8.21 -3.96 -19.26
CA ILE A 121 -9.00 -5.15 -18.93
C ILE A 121 -8.18 -6.09 -18.06
N ALA A 122 -6.94 -6.38 -18.43
CA ALA A 122 -6.06 -7.26 -17.66
C ALA A 122 -5.83 -6.75 -16.23
N GLY A 123 -5.56 -5.45 -16.05
CA GLY A 123 -5.36 -4.88 -14.70
C GLY A 123 -6.58 -5.02 -13.80
N TRP A 124 -7.79 -4.73 -14.32
CA TRP A 124 -9.02 -4.93 -13.56
C TRP A 124 -9.35 -6.41 -13.32
N ALA A 125 -9.05 -7.29 -14.28
CA ALA A 125 -9.20 -8.74 -14.10
C ALA A 125 -8.30 -9.26 -12.97
N VAL A 126 -7.06 -8.78 -12.87
CA VAL A 126 -6.16 -9.11 -11.75
C VAL A 126 -6.74 -8.63 -10.42
N CYS A 127 -7.32 -7.42 -10.36
CA CYS A 127 -7.99 -6.96 -9.14
C CYS A 127 -9.11 -7.91 -8.70
N VAL A 128 -9.97 -8.33 -9.63
CA VAL A 128 -11.08 -9.26 -9.36
C VAL A 128 -10.54 -10.63 -8.93
N LEU A 129 -9.51 -11.13 -9.59
CA LEU A 129 -8.91 -12.43 -9.27
C LEU A 129 -8.28 -12.44 -7.86
N ILE A 130 -7.56 -11.38 -7.48
CA ILE A 130 -7.02 -11.24 -6.12
C ILE A 130 -8.17 -11.11 -5.11
N ALA A 131 -9.18 -10.30 -5.39
CA ALA A 131 -10.36 -10.17 -4.54
C ALA A 131 -11.05 -11.51 -4.31
N PHE A 132 -11.25 -12.30 -5.36
CA PHE A 132 -11.81 -13.65 -5.28
C PHE A 132 -10.91 -14.59 -4.47
N SER A 133 -9.59 -14.53 -4.65
CA SER A 133 -8.66 -15.37 -3.89
C SER A 133 -8.82 -15.21 -2.38
N ARG A 134 -9.13 -13.99 -1.89
CA ARG A 134 -9.35 -13.76 -0.44
C ARG A 134 -10.58 -14.46 0.11
N MET A 135 -11.63 -14.57 -0.71
CA MET A 135 -12.85 -15.30 -0.36
C MET A 135 -12.62 -16.82 -0.46
N TYR A 136 -11.96 -17.28 -1.52
CA TYR A 136 -11.60 -18.68 -1.69
C TYR A 136 -10.76 -19.21 -0.52
N LEU A 137 -9.73 -18.46 -0.12
CA LEU A 137 -8.85 -18.82 1.01
C LEU A 137 -9.59 -18.76 2.37
N GLY A 138 -10.81 -18.24 2.43
CA GLY A 138 -11.65 -18.17 3.63
C GLY A 138 -11.29 -17.05 4.59
N VAL A 139 -10.48 -16.09 4.18
CA VAL A 139 -9.96 -15.04 5.08
C VAL A 139 -10.77 -13.75 5.07
N HIS A 140 -11.67 -13.57 4.11
CA HIS A 140 -12.56 -12.41 3.98
C HIS A 140 -13.93 -12.79 3.43
N THR A 141 -14.96 -12.05 3.87
CA THR A 141 -16.33 -12.16 3.32
C THR A 141 -16.48 -11.38 2.01
N PRO A 142 -17.56 -11.63 1.22
CA PRO A 142 -17.89 -10.79 0.07
C PRO A 142 -18.03 -9.30 0.40
N LEU A 143 -18.58 -8.99 1.59
CA LEU A 143 -18.71 -7.61 2.06
C LEU A 143 -17.33 -6.95 2.29
N ASP A 144 -16.40 -7.67 2.94
CA ASP A 144 -15.03 -7.16 3.17
C ASP A 144 -14.33 -6.81 1.86
N VAL A 145 -14.50 -7.68 0.87
CA VAL A 145 -13.90 -7.56 -0.47
C VAL A 145 -14.59 -6.46 -1.28
N GLY A 146 -15.93 -6.44 -1.29
CA GLY A 146 -16.72 -5.48 -2.05
C GLY A 146 -16.48 -4.03 -1.60
N VAL A 147 -16.48 -3.79 -0.29
CA VAL A 147 -16.19 -2.46 0.26
C VAL A 147 -14.74 -2.04 -0.02
N SER A 148 -13.76 -2.95 0.11
CA SER A 148 -12.38 -2.66 -0.26
C SER A 148 -12.22 -2.31 -1.72
N PHE A 149 -12.92 -3.04 -2.58
CA PHE A 149 -12.88 -2.78 -4.03
C PHE A 149 -13.45 -1.39 -4.35
N ALA A 150 -14.62 -1.05 -3.80
CA ALA A 150 -15.25 0.26 -3.97
C ALA A 150 -14.36 1.39 -3.41
N LEU A 151 -13.81 1.23 -2.21
CA LEU A 151 -12.87 2.18 -1.61
C LEU A 151 -11.63 2.37 -2.51
N GLY A 152 -11.06 1.28 -3.03
CA GLY A 152 -9.92 1.34 -3.94
C GLY A 152 -10.23 2.09 -5.22
N VAL A 153 -11.39 1.86 -5.81
CA VAL A 153 -11.87 2.61 -6.99
C VAL A 153 -11.98 4.10 -6.67
N CYS A 154 -12.63 4.45 -5.56
CA CYS A 154 -12.74 5.85 -5.12
C CYS A 154 -11.36 6.50 -4.95
N VAL A 155 -10.40 5.80 -4.35
CA VAL A 155 -9.03 6.30 -4.16
C VAL A 155 -8.33 6.49 -5.51
N VAL A 156 -8.38 5.50 -6.42
CA VAL A 156 -7.75 5.57 -7.75
C VAL A 156 -8.24 6.78 -8.53
N PHE A 157 -9.54 7.00 -8.60
CA PHE A 157 -10.11 8.14 -9.33
C PHE A 157 -9.95 9.46 -8.57
N GLY A 158 -10.13 9.47 -7.25
CA GLY A 158 -9.97 10.68 -6.42
C GLY A 158 -8.54 11.23 -6.45
N ILE A 159 -7.53 10.37 -6.27
CA ILE A 159 -6.12 10.78 -6.36
C ILE A 159 -5.75 11.23 -7.78
N ARG A 160 -6.35 10.64 -8.81
CA ARG A 160 -6.13 11.11 -10.18
C ARG A 160 -6.59 12.55 -10.38
N LEU A 161 -7.76 12.90 -9.85
CA LEU A 161 -8.28 14.28 -9.91
C LEU A 161 -7.40 15.24 -9.09
N ALA A 162 -7.02 14.85 -7.88
CA ALA A 162 -6.16 15.65 -7.01
C ALA A 162 -4.76 15.87 -7.63
N ALA A 163 -4.17 14.81 -8.21
CA ALA A 163 -2.88 14.89 -8.90
C ALA A 163 -2.93 15.82 -10.12
N ALA A 164 -4.02 15.80 -10.88
CA ALA A 164 -4.20 16.72 -12.01
C ALA A 164 -4.24 18.20 -11.55
N GLY A 165 -4.82 18.49 -10.38
CA GLY A 165 -4.78 19.81 -9.74
C GLY A 165 -3.35 20.20 -9.30
N ALA A 166 -2.65 19.27 -8.65
CA ALA A 166 -1.27 19.46 -8.19
C ALA A 166 -0.27 19.66 -9.35
N GLU A 167 -0.54 19.08 -10.51
CA GLU A 167 0.29 19.28 -11.72
C GLU A 167 0.12 20.65 -12.35
N ARG A 168 -1.07 21.25 -12.24
CA ARG A 168 -1.41 22.51 -12.88
C ARG A 168 -0.89 23.73 -12.11
N THR A 169 -0.93 23.71 -10.81
CA THR A 169 -0.61 24.88 -9.98
C THR A 169 0.22 24.50 -8.75
N ARG A 170 1.02 25.45 -8.24
CA ARG A 170 1.70 25.29 -6.94
C ARG A 170 0.69 25.16 -5.79
N ALA A 171 -0.41 25.89 -5.84
CA ALA A 171 -1.47 25.78 -4.85
C ALA A 171 -2.06 24.36 -4.81
N GLY A 172 -2.36 23.76 -5.96
CA GLY A 172 -2.84 22.37 -6.05
C GLY A 172 -1.86 21.36 -5.46
N LEU A 173 -0.54 21.56 -5.65
CA LEU A 173 0.49 20.75 -5.00
C LEU A 173 0.38 20.83 -3.48
N TRP A 174 0.34 22.04 -2.92
CA TRP A 174 0.26 22.21 -1.46
C TRP A 174 -1.05 21.73 -0.87
N ILE A 175 -2.16 21.88 -1.59
CA ILE A 175 -3.46 21.33 -1.21
C ILE A 175 -3.41 19.80 -1.13
N LEU A 176 -2.83 19.12 -2.11
CA LEU A 176 -2.67 17.66 -2.08
C LEU A 176 -1.82 17.21 -0.89
N ILE A 177 -0.70 17.88 -0.66
CA ILE A 177 0.21 17.59 0.48
C ILE A 177 -0.51 17.81 1.80
N ALA A 178 -1.18 18.95 1.97
CA ALA A 178 -1.93 19.26 3.19
C ALA A 178 -3.04 18.21 3.45
N ALA A 179 -3.82 17.87 2.43
CA ALA A 179 -4.87 16.86 2.53
C ALA A 179 -4.30 15.47 2.92
N ALA A 180 -3.16 15.08 2.34
CA ALA A 180 -2.49 13.83 2.65
C ALA A 180 -2.00 13.78 4.11
N VAL A 181 -1.35 14.84 4.57
CA VAL A 181 -0.87 14.94 5.97
C VAL A 181 -2.04 14.99 6.95
N LEU A 182 -3.08 15.80 6.67
CA LEU A 182 -4.26 15.88 7.51
C LEU A 182 -4.98 14.54 7.63
N LEU A 183 -5.10 13.78 6.54
CA LEU A 183 -5.71 12.47 6.59
C LEU A 183 -4.88 11.46 7.40
N ALA A 184 -3.54 11.49 7.27
CA ALA A 184 -2.66 10.65 8.07
C ALA A 184 -2.73 10.99 9.56
N LEU A 185 -2.77 12.30 9.90
CA LEU A 185 -2.96 12.79 11.26
C LEU A 185 -4.35 12.39 11.81
N SER A 186 -5.40 12.53 11.00
CA SER A 186 -6.76 12.13 11.41
C SER A 186 -6.83 10.65 11.76
N ASN A 187 -6.18 9.78 10.96
CA ASN A 187 -6.09 8.36 11.27
C ASN A 187 -5.33 8.11 12.59
N LEU A 188 -4.22 8.80 12.81
CA LEU A 188 -3.45 8.68 14.07
C LEU A 188 -4.26 9.14 15.26
N LEU A 189 -4.87 10.33 15.19
CA LEU A 189 -5.70 10.89 16.27
C LEU A 189 -6.91 10.00 16.55
N PHE A 190 -7.54 9.45 15.51
CA PHE A 190 -8.64 8.51 15.67
C PHE A 190 -8.21 7.28 16.49
N VAL A 191 -7.07 6.67 16.15
CA VAL A 191 -6.63 5.45 16.86
C VAL A 191 -6.13 5.75 18.28
N GLU A 192 -5.49 6.90 18.52
CA GLU A 192 -4.92 7.25 19.84
C GLU A 192 -5.94 7.86 20.80
N LEU A 193 -6.92 8.62 20.31
CA LEU A 193 -7.81 9.43 21.15
C LEU A 193 -9.25 8.93 21.22
N TYR A 194 -9.68 8.10 20.25
CA TYR A 194 -11.05 7.59 20.28
C TYR A 194 -11.21 6.62 21.46
N PRO A 195 -12.26 6.76 22.29
CA PRO A 195 -12.51 5.88 23.42
C PRO A 195 -13.07 4.51 22.92
N PHE A 196 -12.17 3.61 22.51
CA PHE A 196 -12.58 2.28 22.10
C PHE A 196 -13.20 1.52 23.30
N PRO A 197 -14.19 0.65 23.02
CA PRO A 197 -14.78 -0.20 24.06
C PRO A 197 -13.73 -1.07 24.78
N ALA A 198 -13.99 -1.40 26.04
CA ALA A 198 -13.05 -2.19 26.87
C ALA A 198 -12.81 -3.62 26.33
N ASP A 199 -13.70 -4.13 25.48
CA ASP A 199 -13.62 -5.43 24.81
C ASP A 199 -12.85 -5.41 23.49
N VAL A 200 -12.25 -4.27 23.11
CA VAL A 200 -11.39 -4.21 21.92
C VAL A 200 -10.23 -5.20 22.07
N ASP A 201 -9.99 -6.00 21.05
CA ASP A 201 -8.86 -6.92 21.03
C ASP A 201 -7.53 -6.17 21.16
N ALA A 202 -6.78 -6.45 22.22
CA ALA A 202 -5.56 -5.72 22.58
C ALA A 202 -4.45 -5.86 21.53
N VAL A 203 -4.37 -7.00 20.83
CA VAL A 203 -3.38 -7.24 19.77
C VAL A 203 -3.73 -6.39 18.56
N ASN A 204 -4.99 -6.43 18.14
CA ASN A 204 -5.46 -5.64 17.00
C ASN A 204 -5.35 -4.13 17.27
N TYR A 205 -5.62 -3.68 18.49
CA TYR A 205 -5.45 -2.27 18.88
C TYR A 205 -3.98 -1.85 18.85
N THR A 206 -3.08 -2.65 19.44
CA THR A 206 -1.65 -2.37 19.45
C THR A 206 -1.06 -2.31 18.03
N ASP A 207 -1.49 -3.23 17.16
CA ASP A 207 -1.10 -3.22 15.75
C ASP A 207 -1.67 -1.99 15.02
N ALA A 208 -2.90 -1.59 15.29
CA ALA A 208 -3.51 -0.40 14.68
C ALA A 208 -2.76 0.88 15.08
N VAL A 209 -2.40 1.06 16.34
CA VAL A 209 -1.57 2.18 16.82
C VAL A 209 -0.23 2.19 16.08
N LYS A 210 0.48 1.08 16.04
CA LYS A 210 1.76 0.96 15.33
C LYS A 210 1.63 1.30 13.85
N VAL A 211 0.59 0.78 13.17
CA VAL A 211 0.35 1.05 11.75
C VAL A 211 -0.02 2.51 11.51
N ALA A 212 -0.75 3.17 12.41
CA ALA A 212 -1.06 4.59 12.29
C ALA A 212 0.21 5.47 12.33
N TRP A 213 1.16 5.18 13.21
CA TRP A 213 2.47 5.83 13.26
C TRP A 213 3.34 5.53 12.03
N GLN A 214 3.27 4.30 11.50
CA GLN A 214 3.94 3.94 10.23
C GLN A 214 3.39 4.76 9.06
N ILE A 215 2.07 4.85 8.95
CA ILE A 215 1.38 5.62 7.89
C ILE A 215 1.77 7.09 7.96
N LEU A 216 1.77 7.69 9.15
CA LEU A 216 2.18 9.09 9.32
C LEU A 216 3.61 9.29 8.81
N GLY A 217 4.55 8.45 9.23
CA GLY A 217 5.95 8.52 8.76
C GLY A 217 6.07 8.35 7.24
N MET A 218 5.42 7.35 6.66
CA MET A 218 5.42 7.13 5.21
C MET A 218 4.82 8.32 4.45
N MET A 219 3.69 8.87 4.93
CA MET A 219 3.02 9.99 4.27
C MET A 219 3.85 11.25 4.32
N LEU A 220 4.44 11.57 5.49
CA LEU A 220 5.35 12.72 5.61
C LEU A 220 6.56 12.56 4.69
N GLY A 221 7.18 11.37 4.65
CA GLY A 221 8.27 11.07 3.74
C GLY A 221 7.89 11.25 2.28
N LEU A 222 6.75 10.70 1.87
CA LEU A 222 6.24 10.81 0.50
C LEU A 222 5.94 12.27 0.11
N CYS A 223 5.32 13.05 1.00
CA CYS A 223 5.04 14.46 0.77
C CYS A 223 6.32 15.28 0.61
N VAL A 224 7.32 15.07 1.47
CA VAL A 224 8.61 15.74 1.38
C VAL A 224 9.34 15.39 0.07
N VAL A 225 9.38 14.11 -0.28
CA VAL A 225 10.02 13.65 -1.53
C VAL A 225 9.32 14.21 -2.75
N TYR A 226 7.98 14.18 -2.77
CA TYR A 226 7.20 14.71 -3.89
C TYR A 226 7.39 16.21 -4.08
N ALA A 227 7.36 16.98 -2.98
CA ALA A 227 7.63 18.41 -3.01
C ALA A 227 9.07 18.72 -3.46
N ALA A 228 10.06 18.00 -2.93
CA ALA A 228 11.45 18.17 -3.29
C ALA A 228 11.72 17.84 -4.78
N ASP A 229 11.14 16.76 -5.30
CA ASP A 229 11.28 16.43 -6.71
C ASP A 229 10.63 17.48 -7.63
N ARG A 230 9.46 17.98 -7.26
CA ARG A 230 8.74 19.01 -8.04
C ARG A 230 9.46 20.37 -8.03
N CYS A 231 10.09 20.73 -6.92
CA CYS A 231 10.67 22.06 -6.73
C CYS A 231 12.18 22.13 -6.96
N LEU A 232 12.91 21.04 -6.68
CA LEU A 232 14.36 21.04 -6.58
C LEU A 232 15.06 20.04 -7.51
N THR A 233 14.85 18.74 -7.29
CA THR A 233 15.71 17.68 -7.86
C THR A 233 15.40 17.35 -9.31
N ARG A 234 14.15 17.23 -9.68
CA ARG A 234 13.67 16.94 -11.04
C ARG A 234 14.47 15.86 -11.77
N TYR A 235 14.85 14.78 -11.05
CA TYR A 235 15.69 13.71 -11.62
C TYR A 235 15.04 13.06 -12.86
N ASP A 236 15.87 12.43 -13.70
CA ASP A 236 15.44 11.71 -14.89
C ASP A 236 15.26 10.23 -14.62
N THR A 237 14.25 9.60 -15.25
CA THR A 237 14.01 8.16 -15.16
C THR A 237 14.86 7.36 -16.13
N ASP A 238 15.44 7.99 -17.16
CA ASP A 238 16.19 7.31 -18.20
C ASP A 238 17.54 6.77 -17.68
N ALA A 239 17.81 5.52 -18.02
CA ALA A 239 19.11 4.88 -17.85
C ALA A 239 19.18 3.64 -18.74
N VAL A 240 20.40 3.15 -19.02
CA VAL A 240 20.60 1.84 -19.66
C VAL A 240 19.98 0.72 -18.81
N TRP A 241 19.67 -0.43 -19.41
CA TRP A 241 18.92 -1.50 -18.76
C TRP A 241 19.50 -1.95 -17.41
N TRP A 242 20.82 -2.13 -17.31
CA TRP A 242 21.48 -2.49 -16.04
C TRP A 242 21.43 -1.36 -15.01
N GLY A 243 21.45 -0.09 -15.47
CA GLY A 243 21.24 1.08 -14.62
C GLY A 243 19.85 1.10 -14.00
N GLN A 244 18.81 0.67 -14.75
CA GLN A 244 17.45 0.52 -14.21
C GLN A 244 17.39 -0.56 -13.12
N VAL A 245 18.04 -1.71 -13.36
CA VAL A 245 18.14 -2.76 -12.34
C VAL A 245 18.85 -2.26 -11.08
N LEU A 246 19.96 -1.51 -11.26
CA LEU A 246 20.73 -0.96 -10.15
C LEU A 246 19.91 0.05 -9.32
N LYS A 247 19.11 0.93 -9.96
CA LYS A 247 18.21 1.85 -9.25
C LYS A 247 17.26 1.11 -8.31
N VAL A 248 16.61 0.06 -8.82
CA VAL A 248 15.65 -0.74 -8.05
C VAL A 248 16.34 -1.53 -6.95
N ALA A 249 17.43 -2.23 -7.26
CA ALA A 249 18.18 -3.02 -6.28
C ALA A 249 18.76 -2.16 -5.15
N ALA A 250 19.42 -1.02 -5.49
CA ALA A 250 19.96 -0.10 -4.52
C ALA A 250 18.86 0.55 -3.66
N GLY A 251 17.74 0.97 -4.28
CA GLY A 251 16.62 1.59 -3.57
C GLY A 251 15.94 0.64 -2.59
N LEU A 252 15.64 -0.59 -3.02
CA LEU A 252 15.05 -1.61 -2.16
C LEU A 252 16.03 -2.09 -1.09
N GLY A 253 17.30 -2.29 -1.45
CA GLY A 253 18.37 -2.65 -0.50
C GLY A 253 18.53 -1.59 0.60
N LEU A 254 18.57 -0.31 0.21
CA LEU A 254 18.64 0.80 1.15
C LEU A 254 17.41 0.88 2.06
N MET A 255 16.23 0.69 1.52
CA MET A 255 14.98 0.66 2.30
C MET A 255 14.99 -0.48 3.34
N LEU A 256 15.39 -1.69 2.94
CA LEU A 256 15.49 -2.84 3.84
C LEU A 256 16.59 -2.66 4.89
N GLY A 257 17.75 -2.12 4.47
CA GLY A 257 18.87 -1.77 5.36
C GLY A 257 18.46 -0.76 6.44
N LEU A 258 17.79 0.33 6.04
CA LEU A 258 17.26 1.33 6.99
C LEU A 258 16.22 0.71 7.93
N ARG A 259 15.34 -0.13 7.41
CA ARG A 259 14.33 -0.84 8.24
C ARG A 259 15.01 -1.66 9.34
N ALA A 260 16.06 -2.40 9.02
CA ALA A 260 16.77 -3.26 9.96
C ALA A 260 17.64 -2.45 10.92
N ALA A 261 18.50 -1.56 10.40
CA ALA A 261 19.47 -0.82 11.17
C ALA A 261 18.84 0.19 12.15
N LEU A 262 17.75 0.86 11.74
CA LEU A 262 17.15 1.93 12.55
C LEU A 262 16.10 1.43 13.56
N LYS A 263 15.72 0.14 13.55
CA LYS A 263 14.66 -0.37 14.43
C LYS A 263 15.02 -0.23 15.90
N ALA A 264 16.16 -0.77 16.32
CA ALA A 264 16.57 -0.75 17.72
C ALA A 264 16.97 0.67 18.19
N PRO A 265 17.86 1.42 17.50
CA PRO A 265 18.29 2.72 17.99
C PRO A 265 17.17 3.77 18.03
N LEU A 266 16.27 3.81 17.04
CA LEU A 266 15.17 4.78 17.09
C LEU A 266 14.12 4.43 18.15
N ASN A 267 13.86 3.15 18.38
CA ASN A 267 12.92 2.75 19.42
C ASN A 267 13.48 3.02 20.84
N SER A 268 14.81 2.88 21.05
CA SER A 268 15.44 3.20 22.33
C SER A 268 15.52 4.70 22.60
N LEU A 269 15.77 5.51 21.57
CA LEU A 269 15.92 6.96 21.71
C LEU A 269 14.58 7.70 21.79
N LEU A 270 13.59 7.30 20.99
CA LEU A 270 12.36 8.05 20.77
C LEU A 270 11.10 7.32 21.29
N GLY A 271 11.27 6.11 21.83
CA GLY A 271 10.17 5.23 22.15
C GLY A 271 9.56 4.57 20.91
N LEU A 272 8.66 3.60 21.14
CA LEU A 272 8.11 2.75 20.07
C LEU A 272 7.35 3.57 19.01
N ARG A 273 6.52 4.52 19.45
CA ARG A 273 5.62 5.31 18.58
C ARG A 273 6.41 6.24 17.64
N ALA A 274 7.14 7.19 18.23
CA ALA A 274 7.94 8.16 17.46
C ALA A 274 9.07 7.46 16.68
N GLY A 275 9.72 6.44 17.27
CA GLY A 275 10.76 5.65 16.60
C GLY A 275 10.26 4.95 15.33
N VAL A 276 9.04 4.41 15.36
CA VAL A 276 8.39 3.83 14.19
C VAL A 276 8.11 4.89 13.13
N CYS A 277 7.55 6.04 13.51
CA CYS A 277 7.25 7.14 12.59
C CYS A 277 8.52 7.63 11.87
N VAL A 278 9.56 7.98 12.62
CA VAL A 278 10.83 8.47 12.06
C VAL A 278 11.47 7.41 11.16
N ARG A 279 11.46 6.14 11.55
CA ARG A 279 11.98 5.06 10.73
C ARG A 279 11.28 4.97 9.38
N TYR A 280 9.95 4.97 9.35
CA TYR A 280 9.19 4.88 8.10
C TYR A 280 9.28 6.15 7.27
N PHE A 281 9.42 7.32 7.91
CA PHE A 281 9.79 8.55 7.20
C PHE A 281 11.13 8.40 6.46
N LEU A 282 12.17 7.94 7.15
CA LEU A 282 13.50 7.77 6.56
C LEU A 282 13.51 6.67 5.49
N MET A 283 12.77 5.58 5.68
CA MET A 283 12.61 4.50 4.68
C MET A 283 11.98 4.99 3.36
N VAL A 284 11.22 6.07 3.38
CA VAL A 284 10.68 6.70 2.17
C VAL A 284 11.59 7.83 1.70
N ALA A 285 11.95 8.76 2.59
CA ALA A 285 12.67 9.98 2.25
C ALA A 285 14.07 9.72 1.67
N VAL A 286 14.80 8.75 2.21
CA VAL A 286 16.17 8.47 1.76
C VAL A 286 16.18 7.73 0.41
N PRO A 287 15.50 6.58 0.21
CA PRO A 287 15.52 5.88 -1.07
C PRO A 287 14.82 6.65 -2.20
N ALA A 288 13.70 7.31 -1.92
CA ALA A 288 12.94 8.01 -2.96
C ALA A 288 13.36 9.48 -3.14
N GLY A 289 14.00 10.11 -2.15
CA GLY A 289 14.40 11.51 -2.21
C GLY A 289 15.91 11.69 -2.44
N ALA A 290 16.76 11.05 -1.64
CA ALA A 290 18.22 11.26 -1.73
C ALA A 290 18.89 10.39 -2.81
N LEU A 291 18.54 9.10 -2.89
CA LEU A 291 19.13 8.19 -3.88
C LEU A 291 18.94 8.65 -5.34
N PRO A 292 17.79 9.19 -5.78
CA PRO A 292 17.65 9.67 -7.14
C PRO A 292 18.61 10.78 -7.57
N ALA A 293 19.22 11.51 -6.63
CA ALA A 293 20.26 12.48 -6.95
C ALA A 293 21.50 11.82 -7.59
N LEU A 294 21.70 10.53 -7.33
CA LEU A 294 22.80 9.74 -7.91
C LEU A 294 22.45 9.21 -9.32
N PHE A 295 21.20 9.21 -9.73
CA PHE A 295 20.78 8.69 -11.04
C PHE A 295 21.38 9.46 -12.21
N ARG A 296 21.77 10.72 -12.00
CA ARG A 296 22.47 11.55 -13.00
C ARG A 296 23.82 10.99 -13.43
N PHE A 297 24.43 10.12 -12.62
CA PHE A 297 25.70 9.49 -12.94
C PHE A 297 25.55 8.18 -13.74
N LEU A 298 24.33 7.68 -13.90
CA LEU A 298 24.08 6.48 -14.69
C LEU A 298 24.08 6.82 -16.18
N PRO A 299 24.72 6.00 -17.03
CA PRO A 299 24.68 6.22 -18.47
C PRO A 299 23.25 6.11 -19.01
N LYS A 300 22.94 6.98 -19.96
CA LYS A 300 21.68 6.98 -20.68
C LYS A 300 21.78 6.13 -21.94
N PRO A 301 20.66 5.54 -22.40
CA PRO A 301 20.65 4.85 -23.68
C PRO A 301 20.98 5.84 -24.79
N GLU A 302 21.74 5.39 -25.79
CA GLU A 302 21.95 6.16 -27.02
C GLU A 302 20.58 6.47 -27.66
N LYS A 303 20.35 7.73 -27.97
CA LYS A 303 19.14 8.10 -28.71
C LYS A 303 19.28 7.58 -30.14
N GLN A 304 18.50 6.54 -30.48
CA GLN A 304 18.29 6.12 -31.86
C GLN A 304 17.45 7.15 -32.62
#